data_0fd2189f7c60010ce61b019a9a6c4015
#
_entry.id   0fd2189f7c60010ce61b019a9a6c4015
#
_cell.length_a   1.000
_cell.length_b   1.000
_cell.length_c   1.000
_cell.angle_alpha   90.00
_cell.angle_beta   90.00
_cell.angle_gamma   90.00
#
_symmetry.space_group_name_H-M   'P 1'
#
loop_
_entity.id
_entity.type
_entity.pdbx_description
1 polymer ?
#
loop_
_entity_poly.entity_id
_entity_poly.type
_entity_poly.pdbx_seq_one_letter_code
_entity_poly.pdbx_strand_id
1 'polypeptide(L)'
;MTEPEFSIKKALEEAGTDAYLMTGNLHNSDIYYVTRFLASDDFVYLQTDEGKEILFISDMEKGRAEIESRVSTIKTLQDLGYREKMKEKKDSSIAYAACISELLAGEGIKKVAVPYDFPIFESNYLKEAGFSVVPIKSPFRKIRSLKNPEEIEAIKYAQMAGEKAMEAAIALISGAEERDGFLYHAGEVLTGAKVLSVIDHTLLDYGCEAEETIVSCGKDTANPHGTTDGPLRANAPIILDIFPRSKTKRYFADMTRTVLHGKASEELKKMYETVLAAQKKGFEMVKPGVKASDVHNAVCDFFEAHGYDTYRSGAKIGFIHSTGHGVGLDIHELPGVGENGVLLEAGNVITLEPGLYYPEIGGIRIEDMVLVTENGYQNFTGLEKRFVV
;
A
#
# COMPACT_ATOMS: atom_id res chain seq x y z
N MET A 1 -13.70 -15.02 -24.86
CA MET A 1 -13.34 -14.37 -23.58
C MET A 1 -13.87 -12.95 -23.69
N THR A 2 -14.82 -12.56 -22.88
CA THR A 2 -15.27 -11.16 -22.78
C THR A 2 -14.08 -10.33 -22.31
N GLU A 3 -13.81 -9.20 -22.99
CA GLU A 3 -12.79 -8.24 -22.52
C GLU A 3 -13.07 -7.92 -21.04
N PRO A 4 -12.03 -7.83 -20.20
CA PRO A 4 -12.25 -7.46 -18.81
C PRO A 4 -13.00 -6.13 -18.75
N GLU A 5 -13.96 -6.02 -17.85
CA GLU A 5 -14.85 -4.86 -17.67
C GLU A 5 -14.08 -3.53 -17.54
N PHE A 6 -12.81 -3.63 -17.14
CA PHE A 6 -11.86 -2.53 -17.02
C PHE A 6 -10.64 -2.78 -17.91
N SER A 7 -10.54 -2.05 -18.99
CA SER A 7 -9.38 -2.03 -19.88
C SER A 7 -8.94 -0.59 -20.15
N ILE A 8 -7.67 -0.39 -20.49
CA ILE A 8 -7.16 0.93 -20.91
C ILE A 8 -7.95 1.41 -22.11
N LYS A 9 -8.24 0.54 -23.07
CA LYS A 9 -9.02 0.86 -24.27
C LYS A 9 -10.36 1.49 -23.91
N LYS A 10 -11.11 0.89 -22.97
CA LYS A 10 -12.38 1.43 -22.50
C LYS A 10 -12.22 2.80 -21.83
N ALA A 11 -11.17 2.97 -21.01
CA ALA A 11 -10.88 4.26 -20.38
C ALA A 11 -10.54 5.35 -21.40
N LEU A 12 -9.83 5.01 -22.48
CA LEU A 12 -9.51 5.92 -23.57
C LEU A 12 -10.76 6.28 -24.40
N GLU A 13 -11.62 5.31 -24.71
CA GLU A 13 -12.90 5.51 -25.38
C GLU A 13 -13.81 6.45 -24.59
N GLU A 14 -13.96 6.23 -23.29
CA GLU A 14 -14.75 7.06 -22.38
C GLU A 14 -14.20 8.49 -22.27
N ALA A 15 -12.87 8.65 -22.30
CA ALA A 15 -12.20 9.96 -22.28
C ALA A 15 -12.17 10.64 -23.66
N GLY A 16 -12.46 9.92 -24.74
CA GLY A 16 -12.36 10.41 -26.11
C GLY A 16 -10.93 10.79 -26.50
N THR A 17 -9.95 9.96 -26.11
CA THR A 17 -8.50 10.19 -26.30
C THR A 17 -7.85 9.07 -27.11
N ASP A 18 -6.75 9.39 -27.79
CA ASP A 18 -6.04 8.51 -28.72
C ASP A 18 -5.01 7.60 -28.00
N ALA A 19 -4.59 8.02 -26.79
CA ALA A 19 -3.57 7.29 -26.03
C ALA A 19 -3.61 7.64 -24.53
N TYR A 20 -2.97 6.79 -23.73
CA TYR A 20 -2.65 7.02 -22.32
C TYR A 20 -1.16 7.27 -22.14
N LEU A 21 -0.81 8.35 -21.46
CA LEU A 21 0.56 8.76 -21.18
C LEU A 21 0.75 8.91 -19.68
N MET A 22 1.78 8.31 -19.14
CA MET A 22 2.24 8.58 -17.78
C MET A 22 3.75 8.70 -17.72
N THR A 23 4.23 9.42 -16.71
CA THR A 23 5.64 9.54 -16.38
C THR A 23 5.84 9.20 -14.91
N GLY A 24 6.99 8.69 -14.57
CA GLY A 24 7.34 8.29 -13.22
C GLY A 24 8.61 7.48 -13.17
N ASN A 25 8.94 7.02 -11.98
CA ASN A 25 10.16 6.27 -11.68
C ASN A 25 9.83 5.04 -10.81
N LEU A 26 10.83 4.49 -10.13
CA LEU A 26 10.71 3.32 -9.25
C LEU A 26 9.67 3.46 -8.11
N HIS A 27 9.18 4.68 -7.84
CA HIS A 27 8.16 4.95 -6.81
C HIS A 27 6.73 4.97 -7.39
N ASN A 28 6.57 4.94 -8.73
CA ASN A 28 5.25 4.93 -9.35
C ASN A 28 4.80 3.48 -9.62
N SER A 29 3.83 3.03 -8.83
CA SER A 29 3.33 1.66 -8.88
C SER A 29 2.59 1.32 -10.18
N ASP A 30 1.91 2.28 -10.80
CA ASP A 30 1.22 2.04 -12.06
C ASP A 30 2.22 1.84 -13.21
N ILE A 31 3.29 2.66 -13.25
CA ILE A 31 4.33 2.51 -14.28
C ILE A 31 5.09 1.18 -14.10
N TYR A 32 5.41 0.78 -12.87
CA TYR A 32 5.99 -0.53 -12.60
C TYR A 32 5.04 -1.67 -12.99
N TYR A 33 3.75 -1.53 -12.69
CA TYR A 33 2.74 -2.54 -13.02
C TYR A 33 2.72 -2.85 -14.51
N VAL A 34 2.74 -1.82 -15.35
CA VAL A 34 2.66 -1.98 -16.82
C VAL A 34 4.00 -2.34 -17.45
N THR A 35 5.13 -1.83 -16.94
CA THR A 35 6.42 -2.01 -17.57
C THR A 35 7.24 -3.14 -16.99
N ARG A 36 7.06 -3.48 -15.71
CA ARG A 36 7.93 -4.32 -14.88
C ARG A 36 9.38 -3.82 -14.84
N PHE A 37 9.58 -2.54 -15.18
CA PHE A 37 10.88 -1.89 -15.22
C PHE A 37 11.03 -0.87 -14.09
N LEU A 38 12.22 -0.83 -13.50
CA LEU A 38 12.56 0.09 -12.40
C LEU A 38 13.75 0.96 -12.83
N ALA A 39 13.54 2.27 -12.82
CA ALA A 39 14.60 3.25 -12.95
C ALA A 39 14.47 4.33 -11.87
N SER A 40 15.61 4.88 -11.43
CA SER A 40 15.63 5.96 -10.45
C SER A 40 15.19 7.29 -11.03
N ASP A 41 15.50 7.52 -12.32
CA ASP A 41 15.07 8.70 -13.04
C ASP A 41 13.70 8.48 -13.65
N ASP A 42 12.94 9.57 -13.85
CA ASP A 42 11.65 9.52 -14.49
C ASP A 42 11.76 9.08 -15.96
N PHE A 43 10.85 8.23 -16.36
CA PHE A 43 10.68 7.75 -17.74
C PHE A 43 9.20 7.75 -18.11
N VAL A 44 8.93 7.57 -19.40
CA VAL A 44 7.57 7.67 -19.94
C VAL A 44 7.07 6.31 -20.40
N TYR A 45 5.83 6.02 -20.07
CA TYR A 45 5.03 4.97 -20.67
C TYR A 45 3.91 5.59 -21.49
N LEU A 46 3.78 5.14 -22.73
CA LEU A 46 2.73 5.51 -23.66
C LEU A 46 2.03 4.26 -24.15
N GLN A 47 0.70 4.25 -24.13
CA GLN A 47 -0.11 3.21 -24.75
C GLN A 47 -1.16 3.85 -25.66
N THR A 48 -1.19 3.46 -26.94
CA THR A 48 -2.19 3.92 -27.89
C THR A 48 -3.52 3.16 -27.72
N ASP A 49 -4.61 3.69 -28.28
CA ASP A 49 -5.92 3.04 -28.32
C ASP A 49 -5.91 1.72 -29.12
N GLU A 50 -4.98 1.59 -30.10
CA GLU A 50 -4.71 0.35 -30.81
C GLU A 50 -3.93 -0.70 -30.00
N GLY A 51 -3.48 -0.34 -28.76
CA GLY A 51 -2.75 -1.22 -27.85
C GLY A 51 -1.23 -1.26 -28.07
N LYS A 52 -0.65 -0.35 -28.87
CA LYS A 52 0.80 -0.21 -29.00
C LYS A 52 1.37 0.40 -27.74
N GLU A 53 2.33 -0.28 -27.10
CA GLU A 53 3.03 0.17 -25.91
C GLU A 53 4.42 0.69 -26.26
N ILE A 54 4.82 1.83 -25.69
CA ILE A 54 6.13 2.44 -25.91
C ILE A 54 6.69 2.88 -24.56
N LEU A 55 7.96 2.52 -24.34
CA LEU A 55 8.76 2.97 -23.21
C LEU A 55 9.76 4.02 -23.72
N PHE A 56 9.73 5.23 -23.16
CA PHE A 56 10.69 6.30 -23.48
C PHE A 56 11.58 6.55 -22.27
N ILE A 57 12.89 6.30 -22.41
CA ILE A 57 13.86 6.20 -21.32
C ILE A 57 15.19 6.89 -21.66
N SER A 58 16.07 6.99 -20.66
CA SER A 58 17.47 7.38 -20.86
C SER A 58 18.22 6.34 -21.70
N ASP A 59 19.17 6.80 -22.52
CA ASP A 59 20.05 5.92 -23.33
C ASP A 59 20.83 4.93 -22.45
N MET A 60 21.18 5.32 -21.21
CA MET A 60 21.90 4.47 -20.26
C MET A 60 21.07 3.27 -19.78
N GLU A 61 19.76 3.38 -19.78
CA GLU A 61 18.85 2.35 -19.31
C GLU A 61 18.41 1.38 -20.43
N LYS A 62 18.73 1.65 -21.70
CA LYS A 62 18.24 0.88 -22.84
C LYS A 62 18.51 -0.60 -22.71
N GLY A 63 19.77 -0.98 -22.45
CA GLY A 63 20.16 -2.39 -22.34
C GLY A 63 19.50 -3.14 -21.19
N ARG A 64 19.21 -2.45 -20.09
CA ARG A 64 18.44 -3.04 -18.98
C ARG A 64 16.96 -3.19 -19.36
N ALA A 65 16.38 -2.16 -19.96
CA ALA A 65 14.96 -2.17 -20.33
C ALA A 65 14.66 -3.25 -21.39
N GLU A 66 15.57 -3.53 -22.32
CA GLU A 66 15.42 -4.62 -23.30
C GLU A 66 15.37 -6.01 -22.66
N ILE A 67 15.91 -6.17 -21.44
CA ILE A 67 15.94 -7.45 -20.72
C ILE A 67 14.83 -7.51 -19.65
N GLU A 68 14.63 -6.42 -18.92
CA GLU A 68 13.79 -6.38 -17.70
C GLU A 68 12.35 -5.98 -18.01
N SER A 69 12.14 -5.08 -19.00
CA SER A 69 10.81 -4.58 -19.30
C SER A 69 9.97 -5.57 -20.11
N ARG A 70 8.68 -5.61 -19.81
CA ARG A 70 7.72 -6.32 -20.68
C ARG A 70 7.30 -5.53 -21.92
N VAL A 71 7.59 -4.21 -21.96
CA VAL A 71 7.34 -3.35 -23.09
C VAL A 71 8.49 -3.48 -24.09
N SER A 72 8.19 -3.96 -25.30
CA SER A 72 9.22 -4.28 -26.32
C SER A 72 9.63 -3.08 -27.17
N THR A 73 8.75 -2.06 -27.31
CA THR A 73 9.08 -0.86 -28.09
C THR A 73 9.74 0.16 -27.19
N ILE A 74 11.05 0.30 -27.31
CA ILE A 74 11.85 1.23 -26.50
C ILE A 74 12.34 2.36 -27.37
N LYS A 75 12.13 3.60 -26.91
CA LYS A 75 12.68 4.84 -27.45
C LYS A 75 13.60 5.46 -26.43
N THR A 76 14.69 6.07 -26.88
CA THR A 76 15.65 6.73 -26.01
C THR A 76 15.67 8.23 -26.20
N LEU A 77 16.32 8.94 -25.29
CA LEU A 77 16.57 10.38 -25.42
C LEU A 77 17.28 10.71 -26.75
N GLN A 78 18.22 9.87 -27.19
CA GLN A 78 18.90 10.03 -28.48
C GLN A 78 17.95 9.86 -29.66
N ASP A 79 17.06 8.87 -29.62
CA ASP A 79 16.09 8.61 -30.70
C ASP A 79 15.16 9.78 -30.94
N LEU A 80 14.89 10.60 -29.91
CA LEU A 80 14.02 11.78 -29.95
C LEU A 80 14.79 13.11 -29.96
N GLY A 81 16.08 13.08 -30.28
CA GLY A 81 16.91 14.28 -30.50
C GLY A 81 17.07 15.19 -29.27
N TYR A 82 17.12 14.60 -28.06
CA TYR A 82 17.21 15.37 -26.81
C TYR A 82 18.40 16.33 -26.79
N ARG A 83 19.59 15.91 -27.31
CA ARG A 83 20.80 16.72 -27.29
C ARG A 83 20.67 17.99 -28.13
N GLU A 84 20.00 17.91 -29.28
CA GLU A 84 19.71 19.02 -30.17
C GLU A 84 18.72 19.98 -29.51
N LYS A 85 17.66 19.44 -28.90
CA LYS A 85 16.67 20.19 -28.13
C LYS A 85 17.32 20.91 -26.92
N MET A 86 18.23 20.23 -26.21
CA MET A 86 18.99 20.87 -25.11
C MET A 86 19.84 22.05 -25.57
N LYS A 87 20.52 21.96 -26.72
CA LYS A 87 21.31 23.06 -27.27
C LYS A 87 20.43 24.25 -27.64
N GLU A 88 19.26 23.98 -28.20
CA GLU A 88 18.29 25.00 -28.62
C GLU A 88 17.59 25.66 -27.45
N LYS A 89 16.99 24.84 -26.57
CA LYS A 89 16.13 25.30 -25.48
C LYS A 89 16.91 25.78 -24.25
N LYS A 90 18.14 25.28 -24.04
CA LYS A 90 19.03 25.58 -22.90
C LYS A 90 18.41 25.28 -21.53
N ASP A 91 17.41 24.39 -21.52
CA ASP A 91 16.69 23.95 -20.34
C ASP A 91 16.34 22.45 -20.49
N SER A 92 16.73 21.64 -19.52
CA SER A 92 16.58 20.18 -19.56
C SER A 92 15.11 19.76 -19.50
N SER A 93 14.30 20.44 -18.70
CA SER A 93 12.87 20.12 -18.56
C SER A 93 12.12 20.45 -19.84
N ILE A 94 12.43 21.59 -20.46
CA ILE A 94 11.83 21.97 -21.76
C ILE A 94 12.28 20.99 -22.86
N ALA A 95 13.55 20.61 -22.89
CA ALA A 95 14.05 19.66 -23.88
C ALA A 95 13.41 18.26 -23.72
N TYR A 96 13.19 17.83 -22.47
CA TYR A 96 12.51 16.55 -22.18
C TYR A 96 11.04 16.59 -22.58
N ALA A 97 10.29 17.63 -22.22
CA ALA A 97 8.91 17.83 -22.64
C ALA A 97 8.77 17.92 -24.18
N ALA A 98 9.76 18.51 -24.86
CA ALA A 98 9.81 18.54 -26.32
C ALA A 98 10.03 17.14 -26.93
N CYS A 99 10.77 16.25 -26.25
CA CYS A 99 10.88 14.84 -26.68
C CYS A 99 9.54 14.12 -26.52
N ILE A 100 8.82 14.33 -25.41
CA ILE A 100 7.47 13.75 -25.23
C ILE A 100 6.54 14.24 -26.33
N SER A 101 6.57 15.54 -26.64
CA SER A 101 5.77 16.13 -27.74
C SER A 101 6.09 15.47 -29.09
N GLU A 102 7.38 15.24 -29.39
CA GLU A 102 7.81 14.57 -30.63
C GLU A 102 7.39 13.09 -30.65
N LEU A 103 7.46 12.40 -29.53
CA LEU A 103 6.96 11.02 -29.38
C LEU A 103 5.47 10.95 -29.75
N LEU A 104 4.64 11.82 -29.15
CA LEU A 104 3.21 11.87 -29.44
C LEU A 104 2.91 12.20 -30.91
N ALA A 105 3.61 13.19 -31.45
CA ALA A 105 3.46 13.58 -32.87
C ALA A 105 3.86 12.45 -33.82
N GLY A 106 4.95 11.75 -33.53
CA GLY A 106 5.45 10.60 -34.30
C GLY A 106 4.47 9.42 -34.35
N GLU A 107 3.66 9.26 -33.29
CA GLU A 107 2.60 8.24 -33.20
C GLU A 107 1.24 8.78 -33.71
N GLY A 108 1.16 10.00 -34.23
CA GLY A 108 -0.08 10.59 -34.75
C GLY A 108 -1.12 11.00 -33.71
N ILE A 109 -0.74 11.02 -32.45
CA ILE A 109 -1.60 11.30 -31.28
C ILE A 109 -1.90 12.81 -31.26
N LYS A 110 -3.16 13.17 -31.02
CA LYS A 110 -3.61 14.55 -30.83
C LYS A 110 -4.23 14.79 -29.47
N LYS A 111 -4.89 13.78 -28.96
CA LYS A 111 -5.53 13.83 -27.65
C LYS A 111 -4.95 12.73 -26.77
N VAL A 112 -4.43 13.08 -25.60
CA VAL A 112 -3.78 12.15 -24.70
C VAL A 112 -4.43 12.19 -23.32
N ALA A 113 -4.80 11.02 -22.78
CA ALA A 113 -5.21 10.86 -21.40
C ALA A 113 -3.97 10.78 -20.50
N VAL A 114 -4.02 11.41 -19.35
CA VAL A 114 -2.95 11.38 -18.34
C VAL A 114 -3.53 11.13 -16.96
N PRO A 115 -2.79 10.53 -15.99
CA PRO A 115 -3.26 10.40 -14.62
C PRO A 115 -3.37 11.78 -13.94
N TYR A 116 -4.14 11.87 -12.83
CA TYR A 116 -4.35 13.12 -12.10
C TYR A 116 -3.06 13.71 -11.50
N ASP A 117 -2.08 12.88 -11.23
CA ASP A 117 -0.76 13.24 -10.70
C ASP A 117 0.28 13.47 -11.80
N PHE A 118 -0.15 13.55 -13.09
CA PHE A 118 0.75 13.88 -14.19
C PHE A 118 1.35 15.27 -14.00
N PRO A 119 2.68 15.43 -14.20
CA PRO A 119 3.36 16.69 -13.93
C PRO A 119 2.75 17.87 -14.71
N ILE A 120 2.45 18.94 -13.98
CA ILE A 120 1.77 20.12 -14.56
C ILE A 120 2.62 20.84 -15.61
N PHE A 121 3.95 20.79 -15.46
CA PHE A 121 4.87 21.43 -16.40
C PHE A 121 4.76 20.77 -17.78
N GLU A 122 4.87 19.44 -17.85
CA GLU A 122 4.74 18.66 -19.08
C GLU A 122 3.33 18.80 -19.67
N SER A 123 2.30 18.77 -18.83
CA SER A 123 0.92 18.99 -19.28
C SER A 123 0.74 20.34 -19.98
N ASN A 124 1.28 21.42 -19.41
CA ASN A 124 1.19 22.76 -19.99
C ASN A 124 2.01 22.85 -21.29
N TYR A 125 3.23 22.30 -21.29
CA TYR A 125 4.05 22.27 -22.49
C TYR A 125 3.35 21.57 -23.66
N LEU A 126 2.76 20.39 -23.41
CA LEU A 126 2.02 19.64 -24.42
C LEU A 126 0.80 20.41 -24.94
N LYS A 127 0.06 21.12 -24.06
CA LYS A 127 -1.06 21.97 -24.47
C LYS A 127 -0.60 23.13 -25.34
N GLU A 128 0.50 23.79 -25.01
CA GLU A 128 1.11 24.86 -25.81
C GLU A 128 1.62 24.33 -27.17
N ALA A 129 2.09 23.08 -27.19
CA ALA A 129 2.48 22.39 -28.42
C ALA A 129 1.28 21.91 -29.29
N GLY A 130 0.04 22.12 -28.84
CA GLY A 130 -1.18 21.84 -29.59
C GLY A 130 -1.86 20.52 -29.31
N PHE A 131 -1.42 19.78 -28.29
CA PHE A 131 -2.09 18.54 -27.84
C PHE A 131 -3.26 18.84 -26.91
N SER A 132 -4.31 18.01 -26.98
CA SER A 132 -5.35 17.98 -25.95
C SER A 132 -4.94 17.02 -24.85
N VAL A 133 -4.69 17.54 -23.65
CA VAL A 133 -4.31 16.74 -22.47
C VAL A 133 -5.51 16.61 -21.53
N VAL A 134 -6.00 15.38 -21.36
CA VAL A 134 -7.22 15.06 -20.60
C VAL A 134 -6.84 14.29 -19.34
N PRO A 135 -6.97 14.88 -18.13
CA PRO A 135 -6.70 14.16 -16.89
C PRO A 135 -7.83 13.16 -16.61
N ILE A 136 -7.44 11.92 -16.30
CA ILE A 136 -8.36 10.85 -15.89
C ILE A 136 -7.85 10.14 -14.65
N LYS A 137 -8.74 9.44 -13.94
CA LYS A 137 -8.28 8.49 -12.91
C LYS A 137 -7.49 7.39 -13.58
N SER A 138 -6.33 7.03 -13.01
CA SER A 138 -5.54 5.93 -13.59
C SER A 138 -6.38 4.64 -13.68
N PRO A 139 -6.54 4.06 -14.88
CA PRO A 139 -7.26 2.80 -15.06
C PRO A 139 -6.53 1.63 -14.39
N PHE A 140 -5.21 1.74 -14.22
CA PHE A 140 -4.40 0.70 -13.60
C PHE A 140 -4.74 0.48 -12.13
N ARG A 141 -5.18 1.50 -11.39
CA ARG A 141 -5.60 1.35 -9.98
C ARG A 141 -6.74 0.33 -9.82
N LYS A 142 -7.70 0.32 -10.74
CA LYS A 142 -8.78 -0.68 -10.73
C LYS A 142 -8.30 -2.05 -11.22
N ILE A 143 -7.46 -2.10 -12.26
CA ILE A 143 -6.89 -3.35 -12.77
C ILE A 143 -6.05 -4.03 -11.68
N ARG A 144 -5.19 -3.29 -11.00
CA ARG A 144 -4.35 -3.76 -9.89
C ARG A 144 -5.15 -4.27 -8.68
N SER A 145 -6.40 -3.80 -8.51
CA SER A 145 -7.22 -4.25 -7.39
C SER A 145 -7.56 -5.75 -7.46
N LEU A 146 -7.53 -6.35 -8.66
CA LEU A 146 -7.76 -7.78 -8.88
C LEU A 146 -6.42 -8.48 -9.12
N LYS A 147 -5.94 -9.21 -8.13
CA LYS A 147 -4.62 -9.86 -8.15
C LYS A 147 -4.65 -11.16 -8.95
N ASN A 148 -3.68 -11.30 -9.84
CA ASN A 148 -3.40 -12.56 -10.50
C ASN A 148 -2.60 -13.52 -9.59
N PRO A 149 -2.43 -14.80 -9.95
CA PRO A 149 -1.71 -15.77 -9.10
C PRO A 149 -0.27 -15.38 -8.77
N GLU A 150 0.47 -14.74 -9.68
CA GLU A 150 1.86 -14.33 -9.43
C GLU A 150 1.93 -13.18 -8.42
N GLU A 151 0.99 -12.25 -8.49
CA GLU A 151 0.85 -11.13 -7.56
C GLU A 151 0.45 -11.62 -6.17
N ILE A 152 -0.46 -12.59 -6.09
CA ILE A 152 -0.87 -13.24 -4.85
C ILE A 152 0.34 -13.90 -4.17
N GLU A 153 1.16 -14.64 -4.91
CA GLU A 153 2.36 -15.29 -4.36
C GLU A 153 3.43 -14.25 -3.94
N ALA A 154 3.55 -13.12 -4.64
CA ALA A 154 4.44 -12.04 -4.24
C ALA A 154 4.00 -11.37 -2.93
N ILE A 155 2.69 -11.16 -2.75
CA ILE A 155 2.09 -10.62 -1.52
C ILE A 155 2.27 -11.62 -0.36
N LYS A 156 1.98 -12.91 -0.57
CA LYS A 156 2.19 -13.96 0.45
C LYS A 156 3.65 -14.05 0.89
N TYR A 157 4.61 -13.84 -0.02
CA TYR A 157 6.02 -13.81 0.34
C TYR A 157 6.34 -12.63 1.27
N ALA A 158 5.84 -11.43 0.97
CA ALA A 158 6.01 -10.27 1.84
C ALA A 158 5.32 -10.49 3.20
N GLN A 159 4.12 -11.11 3.21
CA GLN A 159 3.41 -11.47 4.43
C GLN A 159 4.21 -12.44 5.31
N MET A 160 4.77 -13.49 4.72
CA MET A 160 5.64 -14.43 5.44
C MET A 160 6.86 -13.72 6.06
N ALA A 161 7.48 -12.78 5.34
CA ALA A 161 8.59 -11.99 5.87
C ALA A 161 8.14 -11.08 7.04
N GLY A 162 6.96 -10.44 6.93
CA GLY A 162 6.33 -9.67 8.00
C GLY A 162 6.03 -10.52 9.23
N GLU A 163 5.50 -11.74 9.06
CA GLU A 163 5.27 -12.67 10.17
C GLU A 163 6.58 -13.05 10.89
N LYS A 164 7.67 -13.28 10.15
CA LYS A 164 8.98 -13.57 10.77
C LYS A 164 9.53 -12.38 11.54
N ALA A 165 9.36 -11.17 11.05
CA ALA A 165 9.74 -9.96 11.76
C ALA A 165 8.88 -9.74 13.02
N MET A 166 7.58 -10.00 12.93
CA MET A 166 6.65 -9.94 14.06
C MET A 166 6.98 -10.98 15.12
N GLU A 167 7.25 -12.23 14.72
CA GLU A 167 7.70 -13.31 15.62
C GLU A 167 8.97 -12.89 16.38
N ALA A 168 9.97 -12.32 15.70
CA ALA A 168 11.21 -11.86 16.30
C ALA A 168 10.98 -10.71 17.30
N ALA A 169 10.14 -9.74 16.96
CA ALA A 169 9.77 -8.64 17.85
C ALA A 169 9.02 -9.12 19.10
N ILE A 170 8.04 -10.01 18.93
CA ILE A 170 7.29 -10.60 20.05
C ILE A 170 8.20 -11.44 20.94
N ALA A 171 9.11 -12.22 20.36
CA ALA A 171 10.08 -13.02 21.14
C ALA A 171 11.01 -12.12 21.97
N LEU A 172 11.47 -10.99 21.41
CA LEU A 172 12.29 -10.01 22.14
C LEU A 172 11.52 -9.40 23.32
N ILE A 173 10.25 -9.03 23.13
CA ILE A 173 9.38 -8.47 24.16
C ILE A 173 9.05 -9.53 25.24
N SER A 174 8.69 -10.74 24.82
CA SER A 174 8.37 -11.86 25.73
C SER A 174 9.55 -12.29 26.58
N GLY A 175 10.78 -12.23 26.05
CA GLY A 175 12.02 -12.54 26.74
C GLY A 175 12.56 -11.42 27.64
N ALA A 176 11.86 -10.29 27.75
CA ALA A 176 12.27 -9.17 28.58
C ALA A 176 11.96 -9.42 30.07
N GLU A 177 12.71 -8.76 30.95
CA GLU A 177 12.47 -8.73 32.39
C GLU A 177 11.79 -7.42 32.78
N GLU A 178 10.79 -7.49 33.66
CA GLU A 178 10.21 -6.29 34.27
C GLU A 178 11.08 -5.76 35.41
N ARG A 179 11.44 -4.47 35.33
CA ARG A 179 12.12 -3.74 36.44
C ARG A 179 11.58 -2.32 36.50
N ASP A 180 11.08 -1.91 37.65
CA ASP A 180 10.57 -0.55 37.91
C ASP A 180 9.52 -0.09 36.87
N GLY A 181 8.68 -1.01 36.36
CA GLY A 181 7.63 -0.75 35.39
C GLY A 181 8.08 -0.61 33.93
N PHE A 182 9.34 -0.93 33.65
CA PHE A 182 9.91 -0.96 32.30
C PHE A 182 10.42 -2.35 31.93
N LEU A 183 10.56 -2.59 30.64
CA LEU A 183 11.10 -3.82 30.08
C LEU A 183 12.61 -3.71 29.90
N TYR A 184 13.33 -4.77 30.25
CA TYR A 184 14.78 -4.90 30.10
C TYR A 184 15.13 -6.16 29.35
N HIS A 185 16.09 -6.09 28.45
CA HIS A 185 16.63 -7.24 27.73
C HIS A 185 18.15 -7.20 27.77
N ALA A 186 18.80 -8.33 28.10
CA ALA A 186 20.26 -8.45 28.25
C ALA A 186 20.89 -7.39 29.18
N GLY A 187 20.16 -6.96 30.21
CA GLY A 187 20.63 -5.97 31.18
C GLY A 187 20.41 -4.50 30.80
N GLU A 188 19.97 -4.22 29.59
CA GLU A 188 19.66 -2.88 29.10
C GLU A 188 18.15 -2.65 29.03
N VAL A 189 17.72 -1.38 29.13
CA VAL A 189 16.30 -1.05 28.95
C VAL A 189 15.87 -1.34 27.50
N LEU A 190 14.78 -2.07 27.34
CA LEU A 190 14.22 -2.35 26.02
C LEU A 190 13.44 -1.13 25.52
N THR A 191 13.80 -0.66 24.35
CA THR A 191 13.19 0.52 23.71
C THR A 191 12.43 0.14 22.44
N GLY A 192 11.48 0.98 22.01
CA GLY A 192 10.81 0.83 20.72
C GLY A 192 11.80 0.85 19.56
N ALA A 193 12.80 1.72 19.61
CA ALA A 193 13.87 1.76 18.60
C ALA A 193 14.64 0.43 18.51
N LYS A 194 14.84 -0.28 19.65
CA LYS A 194 15.49 -1.60 19.62
C LYS A 194 14.60 -2.67 19.00
N VAL A 195 13.29 -2.65 19.27
CA VAL A 195 12.32 -3.55 18.65
C VAL A 195 12.25 -3.29 17.16
N LEU A 196 12.15 -2.02 16.74
CA LEU A 196 12.16 -1.62 15.32
C LEU A 196 13.43 -2.15 14.63
N SER A 197 14.60 -1.98 15.23
CA SER A 197 15.86 -2.49 14.67
C SER A 197 15.84 -4.01 14.45
N VAL A 198 15.20 -4.79 15.34
CA VAL A 198 15.05 -6.26 15.16
C VAL A 198 14.12 -6.58 14.01
N ILE A 199 13.03 -5.83 13.88
CA ILE A 199 12.09 -5.96 12.75
C ILE A 199 12.82 -5.72 11.43
N ASP A 200 13.52 -4.59 11.30
CA ASP A 200 14.22 -4.18 10.08
C ASP A 200 15.29 -5.20 9.67
N HIS A 201 16.12 -5.65 10.62
CA HIS A 201 17.14 -6.67 10.33
C HIS A 201 16.51 -7.97 9.86
N THR A 202 15.41 -8.40 10.49
CA THR A 202 14.71 -9.62 10.08
C THR A 202 14.14 -9.48 8.67
N LEU A 203 13.50 -8.35 8.35
CA LEU A 203 12.96 -8.09 7.02
C LEU A 203 14.06 -8.10 5.95
N LEU A 204 15.22 -7.51 6.24
CA LEU A 204 16.36 -7.49 5.32
C LEU A 204 16.88 -8.89 5.01
N ASP A 205 16.90 -9.82 5.97
CA ASP A 205 17.28 -11.21 5.76
C ASP A 205 16.38 -11.94 4.75
N TYR A 206 15.12 -11.49 4.64
CA TYR A 206 14.14 -11.97 3.64
C TYR A 206 14.07 -11.09 2.38
N GLY A 207 15.00 -10.13 2.19
CA GLY A 207 14.98 -9.23 1.04
C GLY A 207 13.74 -8.32 0.98
N CYS A 208 13.18 -8.02 2.14
CA CYS A 208 12.09 -7.06 2.33
C CYS A 208 12.56 -5.82 3.08
N GLU A 209 11.77 -4.77 3.02
CA GLU A 209 11.97 -3.50 3.75
C GLU A 209 10.62 -2.97 4.21
N ALA A 210 10.59 -2.22 5.32
CA ALA A 210 9.42 -1.47 5.77
C ALA A 210 9.88 -0.09 6.24
N GLU A 211 9.39 0.98 5.60
CA GLU A 211 9.85 2.35 5.85
C GLU A 211 9.17 2.98 7.08
N GLU A 212 7.93 2.60 7.37
CA GLU A 212 7.08 3.27 8.36
C GLU A 212 6.50 2.31 9.42
N THR A 213 7.23 1.23 9.74
CA THR A 213 6.83 0.28 10.82
C THR A 213 6.50 1.02 12.12
N ILE A 214 5.36 0.70 12.72
CA ILE A 214 4.93 1.28 13.99
C ILE A 214 5.30 0.33 15.14
N VAL A 215 6.05 0.87 16.10
CA VAL A 215 6.24 0.30 17.43
C VAL A 215 5.75 1.33 18.42
N SER A 216 4.62 1.08 19.06
CA SER A 216 3.97 2.03 19.97
C SER A 216 3.71 1.38 21.33
N CYS A 217 3.86 2.11 22.43
CA CYS A 217 3.74 1.54 23.79
C CYS A 217 2.93 2.44 24.72
N GLY A 218 2.07 1.82 25.52
CA GLY A 218 1.30 2.50 26.57
C GLY A 218 0.32 3.53 25.99
N LYS A 219 0.38 4.76 26.46
CA LYS A 219 -0.53 5.83 26.00
C LYS A 219 -0.32 6.26 24.57
N ASP A 220 0.89 6.07 24.04
CA ASP A 220 1.19 6.42 22.63
C ASP A 220 0.35 5.56 21.65
N THR A 221 -0.03 4.34 22.06
CA THR A 221 -0.90 3.44 21.28
C THR A 221 -2.29 4.01 21.04
N ALA A 222 -2.73 5.01 21.83
CA ALA A 222 -4.00 5.69 21.61
C ALA A 222 -4.03 6.58 20.36
N ASN A 223 -2.87 6.88 19.78
CA ASN A 223 -2.75 7.47 18.46
C ASN A 223 -2.50 6.34 17.44
N PRO A 224 -3.37 6.10 16.46
CA PRO A 224 -3.21 5.01 15.48
C PRO A 224 -1.85 4.97 14.80
N HIS A 225 -1.22 6.13 14.56
CA HIS A 225 0.10 6.27 13.95
C HIS A 225 1.18 6.72 14.95
N GLY A 226 0.91 6.60 16.26
CA GLY A 226 1.86 6.96 17.31
C GLY A 226 3.02 5.96 17.37
N THR A 227 4.23 6.46 17.59
CA THR A 227 5.44 5.66 17.79
C THR A 227 6.08 5.92 19.15
N THR A 228 6.79 4.94 19.67
CA THR A 228 7.56 5.02 20.92
C THR A 228 9.00 4.60 20.64
N ASP A 229 9.92 5.55 20.52
CA ASP A 229 11.35 5.25 20.34
C ASP A 229 12.02 4.86 21.66
N GLY A 230 11.53 5.40 22.76
CA GLY A 230 12.05 5.26 24.12
C GLY A 230 11.71 3.93 24.80
N PRO A 231 11.87 3.90 26.16
CA PRO A 231 11.65 2.71 26.98
C PRO A 231 10.23 2.14 26.86
N LEU A 232 10.13 0.84 26.65
CA LEU A 232 8.86 0.12 26.66
C LEU A 232 8.43 -0.15 28.10
N ARG A 233 7.14 0.01 28.37
CA ARG A 233 6.54 -0.19 29.69
C ARG A 233 6.02 -1.62 29.82
N ALA A 234 6.27 -2.22 30.99
CA ALA A 234 5.56 -3.43 31.40
C ALA A 234 4.09 -3.12 31.71
N ASN A 235 3.23 -4.13 31.63
CA ASN A 235 1.80 -4.05 31.97
C ASN A 235 1.01 -3.04 31.11
N ALA A 236 1.54 -2.67 29.93
CA ALA A 236 0.97 -1.71 29.00
C ALA A 236 0.85 -2.31 27.58
N PRO A 237 -0.12 -1.88 26.76
CA PRO A 237 -0.24 -2.37 25.39
C PRO A 237 0.97 -1.93 24.57
N ILE A 238 1.43 -2.80 23.67
CA ILE A 238 2.46 -2.54 22.68
C ILE A 238 1.86 -2.91 21.32
N ILE A 239 1.64 -1.92 20.46
CA ILE A 239 1.23 -2.12 19.07
C ILE A 239 2.49 -2.28 18.22
N LEU A 240 2.52 -3.37 17.46
CA LEU A 240 3.48 -3.65 16.42
C LEU A 240 2.69 -3.71 15.11
N ASP A 241 2.98 -2.81 14.19
CA ASP A 241 2.33 -2.71 12.89
C ASP A 241 3.40 -2.69 11.80
N ILE A 242 3.43 -3.76 11.00
CA ILE A 242 4.52 -4.05 10.07
C ILE A 242 3.94 -4.25 8.67
N PHE A 243 4.27 -3.35 7.75
CA PHE A 243 3.84 -3.42 6.34
C PHE A 243 5.05 -3.51 5.40
N PRO A 244 5.65 -4.69 5.30
CA PRO A 244 6.86 -4.90 4.53
C PRO A 244 6.59 -4.92 3.03
N ARG A 245 7.55 -4.43 2.25
CA ARG A 245 7.59 -4.53 0.79
C ARG A 245 8.75 -5.42 0.34
N SER A 246 8.49 -6.36 -0.54
CA SER A 246 9.55 -7.11 -1.20
C SER A 246 10.38 -6.23 -2.13
N LYS A 247 11.69 -6.19 -1.96
CA LYS A 247 12.62 -5.36 -2.77
C LYS A 247 12.62 -5.77 -4.25
N THR A 248 12.42 -7.06 -4.53
CA THR A 248 12.46 -7.61 -5.89
C THR A 248 11.08 -7.69 -6.55
N LYS A 249 10.04 -8.09 -5.79
CA LYS A 249 8.66 -8.24 -6.30
C LYS A 249 7.83 -6.97 -6.16
N ARG A 250 8.25 -6.04 -5.30
CA ARG A 250 7.65 -4.72 -5.04
C ARG A 250 6.27 -4.75 -4.39
N TYR A 251 5.70 -5.92 -4.13
CA TYR A 251 4.41 -6.05 -3.43
C TYR A 251 4.59 -5.88 -1.94
N PHE A 252 3.62 -5.18 -1.35
CA PHE A 252 3.47 -5.03 0.09
C PHE A 252 2.72 -6.20 0.71
N ALA A 253 2.86 -6.34 2.01
CA ALA A 253 1.98 -7.04 2.92
C ALA A 253 1.68 -6.14 4.11
N ASP A 254 0.79 -6.56 5.00
CA ASP A 254 0.38 -5.78 6.16
C ASP A 254 -0.11 -6.65 7.30
N MET A 255 0.30 -6.30 8.53
CA MET A 255 -0.22 -6.95 9.74
C MET A 255 0.05 -6.14 11.00
N THR A 256 -0.94 -6.09 11.87
CA THR A 256 -0.79 -5.52 13.21
C THR A 256 -1.05 -6.57 14.30
N ARG A 257 -0.22 -6.54 15.33
CA ARG A 257 -0.47 -7.22 16.60
C ARG A 257 -0.32 -6.24 17.76
N THR A 258 -1.26 -6.34 18.70
CA THR A 258 -1.09 -5.72 20.02
C THR A 258 -0.70 -6.80 21.01
N VAL A 259 0.43 -6.60 21.68
CA VAL A 259 0.94 -7.49 22.72
C VAL A 259 1.15 -6.72 24.03
N LEU A 260 1.27 -7.46 25.15
CA LEU A 260 1.57 -6.91 26.47
C LEU A 260 2.46 -7.89 27.22
N HIS A 261 3.58 -7.39 27.75
CA HIS A 261 4.41 -8.16 28.68
C HIS A 261 4.05 -7.82 30.12
N GLY A 262 3.71 -8.85 30.90
CA GLY A 262 3.34 -8.72 32.30
C GLY A 262 1.84 -8.93 32.55
N LYS A 263 1.20 -8.04 33.33
CA LYS A 263 -0.19 -8.19 33.80
C LYS A 263 -1.11 -7.16 33.13
N ALA A 264 -1.99 -7.60 32.26
CA ALA A 264 -3.02 -6.75 31.66
C ALA A 264 -4.12 -6.38 32.69
N SER A 265 -4.58 -5.13 32.67
CA SER A 265 -5.79 -4.72 33.38
C SER A 265 -7.04 -5.40 32.78
N GLU A 266 -8.11 -5.53 33.56
CA GLU A 266 -9.37 -6.10 33.07
C GLU A 266 -9.98 -5.26 31.94
N GLU A 267 -9.78 -3.96 31.97
CA GLU A 267 -10.21 -3.04 30.92
C GLU A 267 -9.49 -3.30 29.59
N LEU A 268 -8.16 -3.42 29.62
CA LEU A 268 -7.36 -3.75 28.43
C LEU A 268 -7.68 -5.14 27.88
N LYS A 269 -7.90 -6.14 28.74
CA LYS A 269 -8.32 -7.48 28.31
C LYS A 269 -9.66 -7.43 27.57
N LYS A 270 -10.66 -6.77 28.19
CA LYS A 270 -11.98 -6.61 27.59
C LYS A 270 -11.90 -5.87 26.24
N MET A 271 -11.07 -4.82 26.17
CA MET A 271 -10.85 -4.07 24.93
C MET A 271 -10.22 -4.95 23.84
N TYR A 272 -9.17 -5.71 24.17
CA TYR A 272 -8.53 -6.65 23.25
C TYR A 272 -9.49 -7.74 22.75
N GLU A 273 -10.25 -8.37 23.65
CA GLU A 273 -11.23 -9.39 23.30
C GLU A 273 -12.34 -8.83 22.39
N THR A 274 -12.75 -7.57 22.63
CA THR A 274 -13.75 -6.91 21.78
C THR A 274 -13.21 -6.60 20.39
N VAL A 275 -11.97 -6.11 20.27
CA VAL A 275 -11.33 -5.86 18.97
C VAL A 275 -11.18 -7.17 18.18
N LEU A 276 -10.72 -8.25 18.86
CA LEU A 276 -10.60 -9.56 18.25
C LEU A 276 -11.96 -10.10 17.75
N ALA A 277 -13.02 -9.91 18.53
CA ALA A 277 -14.38 -10.33 18.16
C ALA A 277 -14.94 -9.46 17.01
N ALA A 278 -14.66 -8.15 17.00
CA ALA A 278 -15.04 -7.24 15.92
C ALA A 278 -14.36 -7.64 14.59
N GLN A 279 -13.07 -8.02 14.63
CA GLN A 279 -12.37 -8.53 13.45
C GLN A 279 -13.05 -9.80 12.90
N LYS A 280 -13.43 -10.73 13.78
CA LYS A 280 -14.18 -11.94 13.35
C LYS A 280 -15.50 -11.58 12.68
N LYS A 281 -16.21 -10.56 13.18
CA LYS A 281 -17.42 -10.06 12.52
C LYS A 281 -17.15 -9.49 11.13
N GLY A 282 -16.06 -8.76 10.96
CA GLY A 282 -15.61 -8.32 9.65
C GLY A 282 -15.38 -9.50 8.70
N PHE A 283 -14.64 -10.53 9.14
CA PHE A 283 -14.38 -11.73 8.35
C PHE A 283 -15.65 -12.47 7.89
N GLU A 284 -16.67 -12.58 8.76
CA GLU A 284 -17.95 -13.22 8.42
C GLU A 284 -18.64 -12.56 7.21
N MET A 285 -18.33 -11.29 6.95
CA MET A 285 -18.92 -10.51 5.86
C MET A 285 -18.12 -10.59 4.56
N VAL A 286 -16.83 -11.01 4.61
CA VAL A 286 -15.95 -10.98 3.43
C VAL A 286 -16.30 -12.07 2.43
N LYS A 287 -16.87 -11.67 1.30
CA LYS A 287 -17.11 -12.52 0.12
C LYS A 287 -17.39 -11.65 -1.10
N PRO A 288 -17.29 -12.19 -2.33
CA PRO A 288 -17.62 -11.43 -3.55
C PRO A 288 -19.06 -10.92 -3.53
N GLY A 289 -19.26 -9.72 -4.07
CA GLY A 289 -20.58 -9.07 -4.18
C GLY A 289 -21.06 -8.35 -2.92
N VAL A 290 -20.35 -8.45 -1.80
CA VAL A 290 -20.64 -7.67 -0.60
C VAL A 290 -20.04 -6.28 -0.76
N LYS A 291 -20.73 -5.24 -0.32
CA LYS A 291 -20.18 -3.88 -0.28
C LYS A 291 -19.12 -3.77 0.81
N ALA A 292 -18.01 -3.13 0.52
CA ALA A 292 -16.97 -2.84 1.51
C ALA A 292 -17.51 -2.07 2.72
N SER A 293 -18.51 -1.18 2.48
CA SER A 293 -19.23 -0.48 3.54
C SER A 293 -20.02 -1.41 4.47
N ASP A 294 -20.53 -2.53 3.98
CA ASP A 294 -21.30 -3.45 4.84
C ASP A 294 -20.37 -4.20 5.80
N VAL A 295 -19.13 -4.53 5.36
CA VAL A 295 -18.07 -5.09 6.22
C VAL A 295 -17.71 -4.08 7.31
N HIS A 296 -17.46 -2.83 6.92
CA HIS A 296 -17.13 -1.75 7.85
C HIS A 296 -18.26 -1.47 8.85
N ASN A 297 -19.50 -1.42 8.37
CA ASN A 297 -20.67 -1.20 9.21
C ASN A 297 -20.84 -2.31 10.26
N ALA A 298 -20.62 -3.58 9.88
CA ALA A 298 -20.71 -4.70 10.81
C ALA A 298 -19.70 -4.57 11.97
N VAL A 299 -18.50 -4.06 11.70
CA VAL A 299 -17.48 -3.79 12.72
C VAL A 299 -17.91 -2.64 13.63
N CYS A 300 -18.40 -1.53 13.05
CA CYS A 300 -18.88 -0.39 13.82
C CYS A 300 -20.06 -0.78 14.74
N ASP A 301 -21.07 -1.44 14.18
CA ASP A 301 -22.26 -1.90 14.92
C ASP A 301 -21.85 -2.84 16.08
N PHE A 302 -20.84 -3.67 15.87
CA PHE A 302 -20.31 -4.54 16.91
C PHE A 302 -19.67 -3.75 18.04
N PHE A 303 -18.84 -2.76 17.75
CA PHE A 303 -18.22 -1.92 18.77
C PHE A 303 -19.27 -1.13 19.56
N GLU A 304 -20.24 -0.50 18.87
CA GLU A 304 -21.30 0.28 19.51
C GLU A 304 -22.18 -0.60 20.41
N ALA A 305 -22.51 -1.83 19.98
CA ALA A 305 -23.27 -2.80 20.80
C ALA A 305 -22.53 -3.23 22.08
N HIS A 306 -21.19 -3.11 22.11
CA HIS A 306 -20.35 -3.42 23.27
C HIS A 306 -19.97 -2.18 24.09
N GLY A 307 -20.56 -1.00 23.79
CA GLY A 307 -20.41 0.23 24.53
C GLY A 307 -19.12 1.01 24.23
N TYR A 308 -18.52 0.78 23.05
CA TYR A 308 -17.38 1.55 22.58
C TYR A 308 -17.82 2.61 21.56
N ASP A 309 -17.09 3.73 21.54
CA ASP A 309 -17.34 4.80 20.59
C ASP A 309 -16.87 4.41 19.19
N THR A 310 -17.56 4.97 18.19
CA THR A 310 -17.10 4.96 16.79
C THR A 310 -17.13 6.39 16.25
N TYR A 311 -16.46 6.65 15.13
CA TYR A 311 -16.51 7.95 14.47
C TYR A 311 -17.96 8.42 14.14
N ARG A 312 -18.93 7.49 14.06
CA ARG A 312 -20.35 7.79 13.77
C ARG A 312 -21.02 8.67 14.85
N SER A 313 -20.54 8.57 16.09
CA SER A 313 -21.01 9.45 17.18
C SER A 313 -20.39 10.85 17.13
N GLY A 314 -19.45 11.11 16.21
CA GLY A 314 -18.64 12.33 16.17
C GLY A 314 -17.49 12.32 17.19
N ALA A 315 -17.29 11.21 17.93
CA ALA A 315 -16.18 11.05 18.85
C ALA A 315 -14.85 10.96 18.10
N LYS A 316 -13.79 11.47 18.74
CA LYS A 316 -12.39 11.36 18.26
C LYS A 316 -11.62 10.25 19.00
N ILE A 317 -12.34 9.36 19.64
CA ILE A 317 -11.87 8.20 20.41
C ILE A 317 -12.66 6.97 20.00
N GLY A 318 -12.21 5.78 20.39
CA GLY A 318 -12.85 4.53 19.99
C GLY A 318 -12.39 4.06 18.62
N PHE A 319 -13.29 3.58 17.78
CA PHE A 319 -13.00 3.18 16.41
C PHE A 319 -13.13 4.38 15.45
N ILE A 320 -12.01 4.92 14.98
CA ILE A 320 -11.93 6.22 14.32
C ILE A 320 -11.38 6.19 12.89
N HIS A 321 -11.18 5.02 12.30
CA HIS A 321 -10.66 4.85 10.93
C HIS A 321 -11.47 3.78 10.17
N SER A 322 -11.14 3.55 8.89
CA SER A 322 -11.72 2.47 8.09
C SER A 322 -11.35 1.09 8.66
N THR A 323 -12.13 0.07 8.35
CA THR A 323 -11.86 -1.31 8.77
C THR A 323 -10.68 -1.91 8.02
N GLY A 324 -10.28 -1.31 6.89
CA GLY A 324 -9.15 -1.79 6.11
C GLY A 324 -9.06 -1.14 4.74
N HIS A 325 -8.12 -1.63 3.96
CA HIS A 325 -7.78 -1.15 2.62
C HIS A 325 -7.28 -2.28 1.73
N GLY A 326 -7.20 -2.04 0.42
CA GLY A 326 -6.53 -2.94 -0.51
C GLY A 326 -5.01 -2.86 -0.33
N VAL A 327 -4.33 -3.97 -0.58
CA VAL A 327 -2.87 -4.09 -0.54
C VAL A 327 -2.35 -4.65 -1.85
N GLY A 328 -1.22 -4.14 -2.33
CA GLY A 328 -0.59 -4.62 -3.56
C GLY A 328 0.78 -3.99 -3.80
N LEU A 329 0.94 -3.28 -4.91
CA LEU A 329 2.15 -2.49 -5.20
C LEU A 329 2.21 -1.19 -4.39
N ASP A 330 1.06 -0.69 -3.95
CA ASP A 330 0.95 0.34 -2.92
C ASP A 330 0.44 -0.31 -1.65
N ILE A 331 0.84 0.23 -0.50
CA ILE A 331 0.32 -0.23 0.79
C ILE A 331 -1.19 0.05 0.87
N HIS A 332 -1.64 1.21 0.39
CA HIS A 332 -3.03 1.57 0.29
C HIS A 332 -3.48 1.61 -1.17
N GLU A 333 -4.25 0.61 -1.59
CA GLU A 333 -4.89 0.61 -2.92
C GLU A 333 -6.36 0.18 -2.86
N LEU A 334 -7.00 0.05 -4.01
CA LEU A 334 -8.40 -0.39 -4.07
C LEU A 334 -8.53 -1.90 -3.78
N PRO A 335 -9.67 -2.31 -3.16
CA PRO A 335 -10.74 -1.47 -2.62
C PRO A 335 -10.45 -1.03 -1.17
N GLY A 336 -10.84 0.17 -0.77
CA GLY A 336 -10.90 0.54 0.64
C GLY A 336 -12.08 -0.15 1.34
N VAL A 337 -11.90 -0.58 2.60
CA VAL A 337 -12.94 -1.20 3.44
C VAL A 337 -13.45 -0.18 4.46
N GLY A 338 -14.24 0.78 3.99
CA GLY A 338 -14.78 1.91 4.74
C GLY A 338 -16.17 2.29 4.23
N GLU A 339 -16.56 3.56 4.38
CA GLU A 339 -17.91 4.07 4.02
C GLU A 339 -18.21 4.10 2.50
N ASN A 340 -17.43 3.45 1.68
CA ASN A 340 -17.64 3.42 0.24
C ASN A 340 -18.55 2.25 -0.19
N GLY A 341 -19.26 2.42 -1.30
CA GLY A 341 -20.16 1.42 -1.85
C GLY A 341 -19.51 0.42 -2.82
N VAL A 342 -18.18 0.31 -2.83
CA VAL A 342 -17.44 -0.59 -3.72
C VAL A 342 -17.76 -2.04 -3.35
N LEU A 343 -18.07 -2.86 -4.35
CA LEU A 343 -18.26 -4.29 -4.16
C LEU A 343 -16.91 -5.00 -4.05
N LEU A 344 -16.80 -5.91 -3.11
CA LEU A 344 -15.67 -6.83 -3.06
C LEU A 344 -15.76 -7.82 -4.22
N GLU A 345 -14.64 -8.10 -4.86
CA GLU A 345 -14.52 -8.99 -5.99
C GLU A 345 -13.50 -10.09 -5.69
N ALA A 346 -13.70 -11.29 -6.23
CA ALA A 346 -12.69 -12.34 -6.16
C ALA A 346 -11.37 -11.84 -6.78
N GLY A 347 -10.25 -12.03 -6.09
CA GLY A 347 -8.95 -11.45 -6.46
C GLY A 347 -8.59 -10.17 -5.70
N ASN A 348 -9.51 -9.53 -4.96
CA ASN A 348 -9.14 -8.46 -4.05
C ASN A 348 -8.28 -9.00 -2.90
N VAL A 349 -7.20 -8.29 -2.57
CA VAL A 349 -6.45 -8.50 -1.32
C VAL A 349 -6.68 -7.26 -0.46
N ILE A 350 -7.21 -7.47 0.75
CA ILE A 350 -7.60 -6.40 1.67
C ILE A 350 -7.12 -6.68 3.09
N THR A 351 -6.93 -5.64 3.89
CA THR A 351 -6.74 -5.74 5.33
C THR A 351 -8.07 -5.74 6.07
N LEU A 352 -8.08 -6.32 7.28
CA LEU A 352 -9.13 -6.17 8.29
C LEU A 352 -8.46 -5.86 9.61
N GLU A 353 -8.49 -4.59 10.00
CA GLU A 353 -7.68 -3.97 11.05
C GLU A 353 -8.49 -3.17 12.08
N PRO A 354 -9.61 -3.68 12.62
CA PRO A 354 -10.34 -2.93 13.63
C PRO A 354 -9.45 -2.57 14.81
N GLY A 355 -9.62 -1.35 15.33
CA GLY A 355 -8.88 -0.84 16.48
C GLY A 355 -9.72 0.04 17.38
N LEU A 356 -9.38 0.09 18.66
CA LEU A 356 -9.97 0.97 19.66
C LEU A 356 -8.88 1.83 20.30
N TYR A 357 -9.11 3.13 20.37
CA TYR A 357 -8.11 4.11 20.81
C TYR A 357 -8.69 5.06 21.86
N TYR A 358 -8.19 4.95 23.09
CA TYR A 358 -8.61 5.78 24.24
C TYR A 358 -7.38 6.36 24.94
N PRO A 359 -7.17 7.69 24.97
CA PRO A 359 -5.98 8.34 25.53
C PRO A 359 -5.64 7.92 26.98
N GLU A 360 -6.65 7.57 27.76
CA GLU A 360 -6.45 7.18 29.17
C GLU A 360 -6.07 5.71 29.34
N ILE A 361 -6.43 4.85 28.37
CA ILE A 361 -6.23 3.40 28.41
C ILE A 361 -5.06 2.98 27.53
N GLY A 362 -4.99 3.53 26.34
CA GLY A 362 -4.14 3.13 25.23
C GLY A 362 -4.96 2.68 24.02
N GLY A 363 -4.30 2.10 23.04
CA GLY A 363 -4.91 1.54 21.82
C GLY A 363 -4.70 0.05 21.69
N ILE A 364 -5.64 -0.59 21.02
CA ILE A 364 -5.57 -1.99 20.56
C ILE A 364 -5.92 -2.02 19.08
N ARG A 365 -5.07 -2.59 18.24
CA ARG A 365 -5.33 -2.92 16.83
C ARG A 365 -4.92 -4.36 16.57
N ILE A 366 -5.76 -5.09 15.85
CA ILE A 366 -5.47 -6.46 15.39
C ILE A 366 -5.81 -6.50 13.91
N GLU A 367 -4.82 -6.83 13.11
CA GLU A 367 -4.93 -6.81 11.67
C GLU A 367 -4.48 -8.12 11.04
N ASP A 368 -5.23 -8.57 10.08
CA ASP A 368 -4.86 -9.61 9.15
C ASP A 368 -5.17 -9.17 7.72
N MET A 369 -4.43 -9.73 6.78
CA MET A 369 -4.63 -9.54 5.36
C MET A 369 -5.29 -10.76 4.73
N VAL A 370 -6.32 -10.54 3.90
CA VAL A 370 -7.08 -11.62 3.27
C VAL A 370 -7.22 -11.44 1.76
N LEU A 371 -7.23 -12.56 1.04
CA LEU A 371 -7.66 -12.66 -0.35
C LEU A 371 -9.17 -12.97 -0.38
N VAL A 372 -9.94 -12.16 -1.08
CA VAL A 372 -11.34 -12.48 -1.43
C VAL A 372 -11.32 -13.55 -2.50
N THR A 373 -11.92 -14.70 -2.21
CA THR A 373 -12.02 -15.85 -3.12
C THR A 373 -13.43 -15.93 -3.73
N GLU A 374 -13.65 -16.85 -4.67
CA GLU A 374 -14.98 -17.04 -5.31
C GLU A 374 -16.12 -17.30 -4.30
N ASN A 375 -15.83 -17.90 -3.14
CA ASN A 375 -16.85 -18.35 -2.19
C ASN A 375 -16.68 -17.79 -0.77
N GLY A 376 -15.78 -16.83 -0.58
CA GLY A 376 -15.47 -16.26 0.74
C GLY A 376 -14.11 -15.59 0.76
N TYR A 377 -13.24 -15.97 1.69
CA TYR A 377 -11.89 -15.41 1.80
C TYR A 377 -10.85 -16.46 2.19
N GLN A 378 -9.58 -16.15 1.92
CA GLN A 378 -8.42 -16.87 2.43
C GLN A 378 -7.58 -15.90 3.26
N ASN A 379 -7.40 -16.18 4.54
CA ASN A 379 -6.50 -15.41 5.38
C ASN A 379 -5.04 -15.73 5.05
N PHE A 380 -4.21 -14.70 4.79
CA PHE A 380 -2.78 -14.84 4.54
C PHE A 380 -1.96 -14.73 5.83
N THR A 381 -2.54 -14.16 6.89
CA THR A 381 -1.87 -13.96 8.17
C THR A 381 -2.10 -15.15 9.08
N GLY A 382 -1.06 -15.97 9.26
CA GLY A 382 -1.11 -17.20 10.05
C GLY A 382 -0.69 -17.02 11.51
N LEU A 383 -0.07 -15.87 11.87
CA LEU A 383 0.46 -15.63 13.20
C LEU A 383 -0.64 -15.52 14.26
N GLU A 384 -0.44 -16.25 15.37
CA GLU A 384 -1.38 -16.27 16.50
C GLU A 384 -1.66 -14.87 17.06
N LYS A 385 -2.91 -14.66 17.47
CA LYS A 385 -3.37 -13.44 18.16
C LYS A 385 -3.32 -13.65 19.67
N ARG A 386 -2.19 -13.35 20.26
CA ARG A 386 -1.93 -13.52 21.70
C ARG A 386 -1.65 -12.17 22.34
N PHE A 387 -2.48 -11.79 23.33
CA PHE A 387 -2.33 -10.48 23.98
C PHE A 387 -1.19 -10.46 25.00
N VAL A 388 -1.19 -11.38 25.94
CA VAL A 388 -0.14 -11.45 26.99
C VAL A 388 0.95 -12.41 26.55
N VAL A 389 2.18 -11.93 26.44
CA VAL A 389 3.36 -12.67 25.95
C VAL A 389 4.45 -12.77 27.00
#